data_ee97bbd11e2386da8499b6219bd91706
#
_entry.id   ee97bbd11e2386da8499b6219bd91706
#
_cell.length_a   1.000
_cell.length_b   1.000
_cell.length_c   1.000
_cell.angle_alpha   90.00
_cell.angle_beta   90.00
_cell.angle_gamma   90.00
#
_symmetry.space_group_name_H-M   'P 1'
#
loop_
_entity.id
_entity.type
_entity.pdbx_description
1 polymer ?
#
loop_
_entity_poly.entity_id
_entity_poly.type
_entity_poly.pdbx_seq_one_letter_code
_entity_poly.pdbx_strand_id
1 'polypeptide(L)'
;MSDATRGASFSAWSWRAWLALVIGLLVGWPLFTRLTGAWNARGFEEFRLPHRTDLPVAIAAARDGTVWFTLESSDAIGRLQNGRVEKIPTGGQSLEPLGLAVDAGGSAWYTEASKQRISRATPDGAIASFGLSTPVARLGRLCVGPDSSVWFAEPTVMSVTRLRDGRFTRYVMGTLGAKVPADAEPFGVAIAPDGAVWATLPSADLLLRIAPEGSTTAFDVPTRNSGLGDIAVAPNGAVYFIEMSANKIGRVVDGKIEEFVIPTPRAGLTALAVASDGAAWFTELRGHRLGRLREGTITEFELPRPDARPFGITVDGANKVWYSDLSGWLGRLDADRASGR
;
A
#
# COMPACT_ATOMS: atom_id res chain seq x y z
N MET A 1 -1.22 -15.64 85.32
CA MET A 1 -2.28 -14.85 84.72
C MET A 1 -1.62 -13.70 83.97
N SER A 2 -1.56 -13.77 82.68
CA SER A 2 -1.65 -12.67 81.75
C SER A 2 -1.29 -13.18 80.33
N ASP A 3 -2.19 -12.96 79.48
CA ASP A 3 -2.21 -13.44 78.10
C ASP A 3 -1.24 -12.62 77.24
N ALA A 4 -0.55 -13.30 76.34
CA ALA A 4 0.33 -12.69 75.35
C ALA A 4 -0.33 -12.75 73.97
N THR A 5 -0.84 -11.61 73.50
CA THR A 5 -1.32 -11.40 72.17
C THR A 5 -0.13 -11.20 71.22
N ARG A 6 0.10 -12.14 70.31
CA ARG A 6 1.04 -12.04 69.16
C ARG A 6 0.39 -11.24 68.03
N GLY A 7 0.82 -10.03 67.80
CA GLY A 7 0.52 -9.28 66.58
C GLY A 7 1.35 -9.80 65.42
N ALA A 8 0.67 -10.28 64.38
CA ALA A 8 1.31 -10.63 63.12
C ALA A 8 1.68 -9.38 62.34
N SER A 9 2.98 -9.10 62.18
CA SER A 9 3.48 -8.05 61.29
C SER A 9 3.36 -8.51 59.85
N PHE A 10 2.40 -7.93 59.13
CA PHE A 10 2.36 -8.02 57.67
C PHE A 10 3.56 -7.26 57.10
N SER A 11 4.49 -7.96 56.46
CA SER A 11 5.67 -7.37 55.88
C SER A 11 5.31 -6.48 54.70
N ALA A 12 5.82 -5.26 54.67
CA ALA A 12 5.63 -4.23 53.63
C ALA A 12 6.21 -4.60 52.24
N TRP A 13 6.47 -5.87 52.03
CA TRP A 13 7.04 -6.40 50.76
C TRP A 13 5.99 -6.87 49.77
N SER A 14 4.76 -7.11 50.19
CA SER A 14 3.71 -7.70 49.31
C SER A 14 3.10 -6.70 48.33
N TRP A 15 2.97 -5.42 48.69
CA TRP A 15 2.34 -4.42 47.81
C TRP A 15 3.30 -3.89 46.73
N ARG A 16 4.59 -3.85 46.98
CA ARG A 16 5.59 -3.45 45.95
C ARG A 16 5.75 -4.52 44.87
N ALA A 17 5.64 -5.79 45.24
CA ALA A 17 5.66 -6.89 44.27
C ALA A 17 4.39 -6.88 43.37
N TRP A 18 3.24 -6.54 43.95
CA TRP A 18 1.98 -6.39 43.19
C TRP A 18 1.98 -5.14 42.30
N LEU A 19 2.54 -4.01 42.75
CA LEU A 19 2.68 -2.81 41.92
C LEU A 19 3.67 -3.05 40.76
N ALA A 20 4.76 -3.75 40.99
CA ALA A 20 5.70 -4.11 39.93
C ALA A 20 5.10 -5.07 38.91
N LEU A 21 4.23 -6.00 39.35
CA LEU A 21 3.52 -6.92 38.46
C LEU A 21 2.44 -6.19 37.63
N VAL A 22 1.73 -5.24 38.21
CA VAL A 22 0.73 -4.42 37.53
C VAL A 22 1.37 -3.41 36.57
N ILE A 23 2.51 -2.80 36.94
CA ILE A 23 3.27 -1.89 36.06
C ILE A 23 3.97 -2.67 34.96
N GLY A 24 4.51 -3.88 35.23
CA GLY A 24 5.08 -4.76 34.21
C GLY A 24 4.04 -5.26 33.19
N LEU A 25 2.79 -5.41 33.59
CA LEU A 25 1.67 -5.75 32.70
C LEU A 25 1.16 -4.54 31.88
N LEU A 26 1.43 -3.30 32.32
CA LEU A 26 1.00 -2.08 31.61
C LEU A 26 2.07 -1.52 30.65
N VAL A 27 3.32 -1.93 30.77
CA VAL A 27 4.44 -1.36 29.96
C VAL A 27 4.96 -2.31 28.89
N GLY A 28 4.49 -3.55 28.83
CA GLY A 28 5.08 -4.58 27.95
C GLY A 28 4.14 -5.35 27.02
N TRP A 29 2.85 -4.96 26.92
CA TRP A 29 1.96 -5.63 25.97
C TRP A 29 1.73 -4.74 24.74
N PRO A 30 2.09 -5.18 23.54
CA PRO A 30 1.60 -4.52 22.35
C PRO A 30 0.07 -4.52 22.41
N LEU A 31 -0.53 -3.34 22.20
CA LEU A 31 -1.99 -3.18 22.16
C LEU A 31 -2.56 -3.94 20.96
N PHE A 32 -2.80 -5.23 21.12
CA PHE A 32 -3.51 -6.04 20.14
C PHE A 32 -4.99 -5.80 20.27
N THR A 33 -5.59 -5.14 19.31
CA THR A 33 -7.04 -5.06 19.19
C THR A 33 -7.50 -6.14 18.22
N ARG A 34 -8.31 -7.09 18.70
CA ARG A 34 -8.95 -8.08 17.83
C ARG A 34 -10.09 -7.41 17.08
N LEU A 35 -10.00 -7.34 15.77
CA LEU A 35 -11.07 -6.90 14.91
C LEU A 35 -11.90 -8.12 14.50
N THR A 36 -13.21 -8.05 14.68
CA THR A 36 -14.16 -9.06 14.18
C THR A 36 -14.86 -8.46 12.97
N GLY A 37 -14.50 -8.96 11.79
CA GLY A 37 -15.26 -8.71 10.58
C GLY A 37 -16.37 -9.75 10.44
N ALA A 38 -17.49 -9.36 9.85
CA ALA A 38 -18.54 -10.27 9.42
C ALA A 38 -18.81 -10.05 7.94
N TRP A 39 -18.85 -11.15 7.15
CA TRP A 39 -19.21 -11.08 5.74
C TRP A 39 -20.67 -10.63 5.61
N ASN A 40 -20.88 -9.59 4.82
CA ASN A 40 -22.23 -9.18 4.47
C ASN A 40 -22.74 -9.93 3.23
N ALA A 41 -24.03 -9.74 2.90
CA ALA A 41 -24.67 -10.39 1.75
C ALA A 41 -24.05 -10.00 0.38
N ARG A 42 -23.26 -8.91 0.33
CA ARG A 42 -22.57 -8.43 -0.88
C ARG A 42 -21.15 -8.99 -1.00
N GLY A 43 -20.73 -9.92 -0.14
CA GLY A 43 -19.39 -10.52 -0.16
C GLY A 43 -18.29 -9.64 0.43
N PHE A 44 -18.63 -8.62 1.21
CA PHE A 44 -17.67 -7.75 1.90
C PHE A 44 -17.51 -8.14 3.37
N GLU A 45 -16.30 -7.95 3.87
CA GLU A 45 -15.98 -7.95 5.29
C GLU A 45 -15.17 -6.70 5.61
N GLU A 46 -15.58 -5.94 6.62
CA GLU A 46 -14.93 -4.69 6.98
C GLU A 46 -14.43 -4.72 8.43
N PHE A 47 -13.26 -4.14 8.65
CA PHE A 47 -12.56 -4.06 9.93
C PHE A 47 -12.35 -2.60 10.28
N ARG A 48 -13.03 -2.12 11.32
CA ARG A 48 -12.84 -0.77 11.82
C ARG A 48 -11.52 -0.67 12.60
N LEU A 49 -10.69 0.32 12.30
CA LEU A 49 -9.47 0.58 13.06
C LEU A 49 -9.82 1.15 14.46
N PRO A 50 -8.98 0.88 15.47
CA PRO A 50 -9.28 1.21 16.87
C PRO A 50 -9.44 2.71 17.13
N HIS A 51 -8.66 3.54 16.45
CA HIS A 51 -8.65 4.99 16.64
C HIS A 51 -9.22 5.71 15.43
N ARG A 52 -10.04 6.75 15.66
CA ARG A 52 -10.64 7.55 14.57
C ARG A 52 -9.62 8.33 13.75
N THR A 53 -8.43 8.54 14.30
CA THR A 53 -7.30 9.19 13.63
C THR A 53 -6.46 8.22 12.80
N ASP A 54 -6.73 6.93 12.88
CA ASP A 54 -6.05 5.92 12.07
C ASP A 54 -6.67 5.93 10.66
N LEU A 55 -6.07 6.70 9.76
CA LEU A 55 -6.49 6.81 8.37
C LEU A 55 -5.59 5.93 7.51
N PRO A 56 -6.02 4.72 7.14
CA PRO A 56 -5.19 3.83 6.33
C PRO A 56 -5.13 4.32 4.89
N VAL A 57 -3.90 4.39 4.33
CA VAL A 57 -3.62 4.93 3.00
C VAL A 57 -3.20 3.81 2.06
N ALA A 58 -1.92 3.47 1.99
CA ALA A 58 -1.46 2.35 1.18
C ALA A 58 -1.71 1.02 1.88
N ILE A 59 -1.95 -0.04 1.11
CA ILE A 59 -2.22 -1.38 1.61
C ILE A 59 -1.51 -2.41 0.75
N ALA A 60 -0.95 -3.45 1.37
CA ALA A 60 -0.28 -4.55 0.68
C ALA A 60 -0.47 -5.87 1.44
N ALA A 61 -0.79 -6.94 0.74
CA ALA A 61 -0.98 -8.26 1.32
C ALA A 61 0.25 -9.14 1.14
N ALA A 62 0.68 -9.81 2.20
CA ALA A 62 1.69 -10.84 2.18
C ALA A 62 1.08 -12.21 1.82
N ARG A 63 1.93 -13.16 1.41
CA ARG A 63 1.49 -14.52 1.02
C ARG A 63 0.88 -15.33 2.17
N ASP A 64 1.25 -15.03 3.41
CA ASP A 64 0.73 -15.66 4.62
C ASP A 64 -0.64 -15.12 5.07
N GLY A 65 -1.20 -14.17 4.32
CA GLY A 65 -2.46 -13.49 4.62
C GLY A 65 -2.33 -12.30 5.57
N THR A 66 -1.10 -11.93 5.95
CA THR A 66 -0.84 -10.67 6.67
C THR A 66 -1.11 -9.49 5.75
N VAL A 67 -1.83 -8.49 6.24
CA VAL A 67 -2.11 -7.25 5.50
C VAL A 67 -1.40 -6.09 6.19
N TRP A 68 -0.48 -5.48 5.48
CA TRP A 68 0.22 -4.28 5.90
C TRP A 68 -0.48 -3.04 5.37
N PHE A 69 -0.47 -1.97 6.13
CA PHE A 69 -1.03 -0.69 5.71
C PHE A 69 -0.30 0.49 6.34
N THR A 70 -0.17 1.55 5.58
CA THR A 70 0.35 2.82 6.09
C THR A 70 -0.78 3.64 6.69
N LEU A 71 -0.43 4.54 7.61
CA LEU A 71 -1.37 5.41 8.32
C LEU A 71 -0.98 6.87 8.08
N GLU A 72 -1.92 7.68 7.59
CA GLU A 72 -1.71 9.13 7.42
C GLU A 72 -1.46 9.81 8.76
N SER A 73 -0.47 10.71 8.79
CA SER A 73 -0.12 11.50 9.99
C SER A 73 0.16 10.67 11.25
N SER A 74 0.55 9.40 11.09
CA SER A 74 0.86 8.48 12.20
C SER A 74 2.36 8.30 12.38
N ASP A 75 2.74 7.91 13.58
CA ASP A 75 4.09 7.48 13.93
C ASP A 75 4.28 5.96 13.84
N ALA A 76 3.38 5.26 13.15
CA ALA A 76 3.37 3.82 13.05
C ALA A 76 2.96 3.33 11.66
N ILE A 77 3.43 2.14 11.29
CA ILE A 77 2.87 1.30 10.23
C ILE A 77 1.92 0.27 10.86
N GLY A 78 0.81 -0.02 10.19
CA GLY A 78 -0.19 -0.98 10.65
C GLY A 78 -0.01 -2.36 10.04
N ARG A 79 -0.36 -3.39 10.80
CA ARG A 79 -0.41 -4.79 10.35
C ARG A 79 -1.70 -5.45 10.84
N LEU A 80 -2.43 -6.08 9.95
CA LEU A 80 -3.59 -6.92 10.26
C LEU A 80 -3.23 -8.38 9.99
N GLN A 81 -3.28 -9.22 11.02
CA GLN A 81 -3.04 -10.65 10.92
C GLN A 81 -3.99 -11.40 11.85
N ASN A 82 -4.64 -12.46 11.36
CA ASN A 82 -5.58 -13.28 12.15
C ASN A 82 -6.67 -12.44 12.86
N GLY A 83 -7.17 -11.39 12.21
CA GLY A 83 -8.17 -10.48 12.76
C GLY A 83 -7.63 -9.55 13.86
N ARG A 84 -6.32 -9.44 14.04
CA ARG A 84 -5.68 -8.53 15.01
C ARG A 84 -4.92 -7.44 14.29
N VAL A 85 -5.15 -6.20 14.68
CA VAL A 85 -4.37 -5.04 14.24
C VAL A 85 -3.26 -4.78 15.24
N GLU A 86 -2.07 -4.62 14.72
CA GLU A 86 -0.89 -4.15 15.44
C GLU A 86 -0.36 -2.88 14.79
N LYS A 87 0.09 -1.93 15.60
CA LYS A 87 0.78 -0.72 15.16
C LYS A 87 2.23 -0.81 15.58
N ILE A 88 3.14 -0.76 14.60
CA ILE A 88 4.59 -0.82 14.80
C ILE A 88 5.13 0.59 14.70
N PRO A 89 5.69 1.15 15.81
CA PRO A 89 6.19 2.52 15.83
C PRO A 89 7.33 2.74 14.83
N THR A 90 7.28 3.84 14.08
CA THR A 90 8.26 4.22 13.06
C THR A 90 9.20 5.36 13.51
N GLY A 91 9.03 5.84 14.74
CA GLY A 91 9.86 6.91 15.31
C GLY A 91 9.54 8.29 14.75
N GLY A 92 8.29 8.71 14.81
CA GLY A 92 7.76 10.00 14.38
C GLY A 92 6.76 9.90 13.22
N GLN A 93 5.98 10.96 13.02
CA GLN A 93 4.90 10.99 12.02
C GLN A 93 5.41 10.84 10.59
N SER A 94 4.65 10.14 9.77
CA SER A 94 4.82 10.06 8.34
C SER A 94 3.65 10.75 7.64
N LEU A 95 3.96 11.66 6.72
CA LEU A 95 2.97 12.36 5.91
C LEU A 95 2.98 11.77 4.49
N GLU A 96 1.81 11.65 3.86
CA GLU A 96 1.62 11.12 2.52
C GLU A 96 2.34 9.77 2.28
N PRO A 97 2.09 8.73 3.11
CA PRO A 97 2.78 7.44 3.01
C PRO A 97 2.18 6.60 1.87
N LEU A 98 2.40 7.02 0.61
CA LEU A 98 1.74 6.47 -0.59
C LEU A 98 2.35 5.15 -1.07
N GLY A 99 3.64 4.94 -0.83
CA GLY A 99 4.35 3.74 -1.27
C GLY A 99 4.34 2.66 -0.21
N LEU A 100 3.83 1.48 -0.56
CA LEU A 100 3.87 0.28 0.26
C LEU A 100 3.87 -0.96 -0.63
N ALA A 101 4.80 -1.87 -0.39
CA ALA A 101 4.82 -3.21 -1.01
C ALA A 101 5.39 -4.23 -0.03
N VAL A 102 5.10 -5.52 -0.27
CA VAL A 102 5.58 -6.62 0.57
C VAL A 102 6.54 -7.48 -0.21
N ASP A 103 7.70 -7.79 0.40
CA ASP A 103 8.69 -8.70 -0.19
C ASP A 103 8.30 -10.18 -0.02
N ALA A 104 9.04 -11.07 -0.67
CA ALA A 104 8.80 -12.52 -0.61
C ALA A 104 8.91 -13.10 0.82
N GLY A 105 9.64 -12.43 1.71
CA GLY A 105 9.78 -12.78 3.12
C GLY A 105 8.67 -12.23 4.02
N GLY A 106 7.68 -11.53 3.46
CA GLY A 106 6.55 -10.96 4.20
C GLY A 106 6.84 -9.62 4.87
N SER A 107 8.01 -9.01 4.62
CA SER A 107 8.33 -7.69 5.16
C SER A 107 7.72 -6.59 4.32
N ALA A 108 7.21 -5.56 4.99
CA ALA A 108 6.66 -4.37 4.35
C ALA A 108 7.75 -3.34 4.06
N TRP A 109 7.85 -2.90 2.82
CA TRP A 109 8.67 -1.78 2.40
C TRP A 109 7.77 -0.56 2.17
N TYR A 110 8.13 0.59 2.71
CA TYR A 110 7.30 1.78 2.64
C TYR A 110 8.11 3.08 2.54
N THR A 111 7.47 4.10 1.98
CA THR A 111 8.05 5.43 1.80
C THR A 111 7.76 6.31 3.01
N GLU A 112 8.78 7.09 3.45
CA GLU A 112 8.65 8.09 4.51
C GLU A 112 9.27 9.42 4.02
N ALA A 113 8.53 10.16 3.19
CA ALA A 113 9.02 11.40 2.57
C ALA A 113 9.44 12.46 3.61
N SER A 114 8.66 12.67 4.65
CA SER A 114 8.98 13.60 5.74
C SER A 114 10.26 13.23 6.50
N LYS A 115 10.68 11.97 6.49
CA LYS A 115 11.90 11.46 7.12
C LYS A 115 13.04 11.21 6.13
N GLN A 116 12.83 11.52 4.85
CA GLN A 116 13.84 11.37 3.79
C GLN A 116 14.39 9.95 3.70
N ARG A 117 13.52 8.91 3.72
CA ARG A 117 13.96 7.52 3.74
C ARG A 117 12.95 6.55 3.16
N ILE A 118 13.45 5.38 2.79
CA ILE A 118 12.69 4.16 2.56
C ILE A 118 12.90 3.26 3.77
N SER A 119 11.83 2.68 4.31
CA SER A 119 11.91 1.80 5.48
C SER A 119 11.35 0.43 5.19
N ARG A 120 11.85 -0.56 5.93
CA ARG A 120 11.41 -1.95 5.90
C ARG A 120 10.99 -2.38 7.31
N ALA A 121 9.76 -2.86 7.45
CA ALA A 121 9.27 -3.51 8.67
C ALA A 121 9.19 -5.03 8.44
N THR A 122 9.86 -5.80 9.27
CA THR A 122 9.86 -7.27 9.21
C THR A 122 8.66 -7.86 9.94
N PRO A 123 8.29 -9.13 9.66
CA PRO A 123 7.16 -9.80 10.35
C PRO A 123 7.30 -9.88 11.89
N ASP A 124 8.52 -9.83 12.43
CA ASP A 124 8.79 -9.77 13.87
C ASP A 124 8.76 -8.34 14.44
N GLY A 125 8.49 -7.32 13.60
CA GLY A 125 8.33 -5.93 14.01
C GLY A 125 9.62 -5.11 14.03
N ALA A 126 10.77 -5.67 13.60
CA ALA A 126 11.99 -4.90 13.46
C ALA A 126 11.91 -3.94 12.27
N ILE A 127 12.48 -2.72 12.43
CA ILE A 127 12.51 -1.70 11.38
C ILE A 127 13.94 -1.42 10.97
N ALA A 128 14.21 -1.50 9.66
CA ALA A 128 15.43 -1.01 9.02
C ALA A 128 15.09 0.17 8.12
N SER A 129 15.94 1.20 8.10
CA SER A 129 15.71 2.43 7.32
C SER A 129 16.91 2.79 6.46
N PHE A 130 16.65 3.30 5.26
CA PHE A 130 17.64 3.67 4.25
C PHE A 130 17.42 5.14 3.89
N GLY A 131 18.33 6.00 4.38
CA GLY A 131 18.27 7.45 4.19
C GLY A 131 18.55 7.85 2.75
N LEU A 132 17.76 8.77 2.22
CA LEU A 132 17.99 9.36 0.89
C LEU A 132 19.08 10.45 0.99
N SER A 133 20.02 10.42 0.06
CA SER A 133 21.13 11.38 0.02
C SER A 133 20.75 12.77 -0.49
N THR A 134 19.60 12.87 -1.16
CA THR A 134 19.10 14.13 -1.72
C THR A 134 17.74 14.42 -1.07
N PRO A 135 17.52 15.63 -0.53
CA PRO A 135 16.22 15.98 0.02
C PRO A 135 15.12 15.86 -1.02
N VAL A 136 14.04 15.17 -0.65
CA VAL A 136 12.83 15.03 -1.48
C VAL A 136 11.63 15.57 -0.71
N ALA A 137 10.78 16.33 -1.38
CA ALA A 137 9.54 16.80 -0.78
C ALA A 137 8.44 15.74 -0.82
N ARG A 138 8.48 14.86 -1.83
CA ARG A 138 7.47 13.84 -2.09
C ARG A 138 8.14 12.55 -2.54
N LEU A 139 7.53 11.43 -2.18
CA LEU A 139 7.83 10.10 -2.69
C LEU A 139 6.54 9.50 -3.27
N GLY A 140 6.65 8.91 -4.45
CA GLY A 140 5.54 8.22 -5.09
C GLY A 140 5.36 6.78 -4.61
N ARG A 141 4.75 5.97 -5.47
CA ARG A 141 4.56 4.54 -5.22
C ARG A 141 5.90 3.79 -5.20
N LEU A 142 5.89 2.62 -4.62
CA LEU A 142 7.03 1.70 -4.67
C LEU A 142 6.58 0.27 -5.00
N CYS A 143 7.51 -0.52 -5.52
CA CYS A 143 7.35 -1.95 -5.71
C CYS A 143 8.63 -2.69 -5.30
N VAL A 144 8.50 -3.99 -5.04
CA VAL A 144 9.63 -4.87 -4.69
C VAL A 144 9.79 -5.94 -5.75
N GLY A 145 10.99 -6.07 -6.27
CA GLY A 145 11.34 -7.09 -7.26
C GLY A 145 11.62 -8.47 -6.66
N PRO A 146 11.59 -9.53 -7.48
CA PRO A 146 11.92 -10.88 -7.04
C PRO A 146 13.39 -11.02 -6.60
N ASP A 147 14.25 -10.11 -7.03
CA ASP A 147 15.65 -9.98 -6.62
C ASP A 147 15.84 -9.14 -5.35
N SER A 148 14.73 -8.86 -4.63
CA SER A 148 14.69 -8.01 -3.44
C SER A 148 15.07 -6.55 -3.68
N SER A 149 15.20 -6.10 -4.93
CA SER A 149 15.35 -4.69 -5.23
C SER A 149 14.03 -3.95 -4.96
N VAL A 150 14.15 -2.75 -4.41
CA VAL A 150 13.00 -1.85 -4.16
C VAL A 150 13.08 -0.71 -5.15
N TRP A 151 12.02 -0.52 -5.91
CA TRP A 151 11.93 0.56 -6.88
C TRP A 151 10.86 1.55 -6.43
N PHE A 152 11.15 2.84 -6.55
CA PHE A 152 10.22 3.88 -6.13
C PHE A 152 10.38 5.14 -6.98
N ALA A 153 9.32 5.93 -7.03
CA ALA A 153 9.31 7.21 -7.71
C ALA A 153 9.77 8.34 -6.77
N GLU A 154 10.66 9.20 -7.26
CA GLU A 154 11.11 10.43 -6.63
C GLU A 154 10.71 11.63 -7.51
N PRO A 155 9.43 12.08 -7.46
CA PRO A 155 8.93 13.15 -8.36
C PRO A 155 9.73 14.45 -8.23
N THR A 156 10.08 14.84 -7.01
CA THR A 156 10.82 16.11 -6.73
C THR A 156 12.18 16.18 -7.42
N VAL A 157 12.83 15.05 -7.69
CA VAL A 157 14.12 14.96 -8.36
C VAL A 157 14.04 14.25 -9.71
N MET A 158 12.84 14.14 -10.27
CA MET A 158 12.50 13.57 -11.59
C MET A 158 13.23 12.24 -11.83
N SER A 159 13.08 11.30 -10.88
CA SER A 159 13.79 10.02 -10.96
C SER A 159 12.91 8.84 -10.58
N VAL A 160 13.15 7.72 -11.26
CA VAL A 160 12.81 6.39 -10.72
C VAL A 160 14.08 5.85 -10.08
N THR A 161 13.99 5.37 -8.85
CA THR A 161 15.16 4.98 -8.06
C THR A 161 15.05 3.53 -7.62
N ARG A 162 16.16 2.82 -7.74
CA ARG A 162 16.35 1.45 -7.24
C ARG A 162 17.19 1.46 -5.98
N LEU A 163 16.69 0.85 -4.92
CA LEU A 163 17.45 0.45 -3.74
C LEU A 163 17.76 -1.05 -3.81
N ARG A 164 19.04 -1.41 -3.81
CA ARG A 164 19.50 -2.80 -3.76
C ARG A 164 20.76 -2.89 -2.92
N ASP A 165 20.84 -3.86 -2.03
CA ASP A 165 21.99 -4.08 -1.15
C ASP A 165 22.45 -2.81 -0.42
N GLY A 166 21.48 -1.98 0.04
CA GLY A 166 21.72 -0.71 0.71
C GLY A 166 22.22 0.43 -0.18
N ARG A 167 22.25 0.24 -1.51
CA ARG A 167 22.73 1.25 -2.47
C ARG A 167 21.59 1.75 -3.35
N PHE A 168 21.57 3.08 -3.55
CA PHE A 168 20.63 3.75 -4.45
C PHE A 168 21.23 3.91 -5.85
N THR A 169 20.42 3.59 -6.87
CA THR A 169 20.72 3.87 -8.28
C THR A 169 19.56 4.67 -8.85
N ARG A 170 19.82 5.90 -9.33
CA ARG A 170 18.80 6.79 -9.89
C ARG A 170 18.76 6.73 -11.40
N TYR A 171 17.57 6.66 -11.96
CA TYR A 171 17.27 6.79 -13.37
C TYR A 171 16.61 8.15 -13.57
N VAL A 172 17.42 9.16 -13.92
CA VAL A 172 16.99 10.57 -14.04
C VAL A 172 16.31 10.80 -15.39
N MET A 173 15.09 11.34 -15.42
CA MET A 173 14.25 11.43 -16.62
C MET A 173 14.96 12.04 -17.83
N GLY A 174 15.60 13.18 -17.74
CA GLY A 174 16.31 13.81 -18.85
C GLY A 174 17.48 13.03 -19.45
N THR A 175 17.88 11.90 -18.82
CA THR A 175 18.95 11.03 -19.32
C THR A 175 18.43 9.74 -19.97
N LEU A 176 17.12 9.51 -19.94
CA LEU A 176 16.49 8.24 -20.35
C LEU A 176 16.01 8.21 -21.81
N GLY A 177 16.61 9.02 -22.66
CA GLY A 177 16.28 9.11 -24.09
C GLY A 177 15.49 10.36 -24.45
N ALA A 178 15.54 10.75 -25.73
CA ALA A 178 15.01 12.03 -26.22
C ALA A 178 13.50 12.20 -26.08
N LYS A 179 12.76 11.11 -25.91
CA LYS A 179 11.28 11.14 -25.76
C LYS A 179 10.82 11.45 -24.34
N VAL A 180 11.68 11.25 -23.33
CA VAL A 180 11.35 11.47 -21.91
C VAL A 180 11.77 12.89 -21.53
N PRO A 181 10.80 13.80 -21.22
CA PRO A 181 11.14 15.15 -20.80
C PRO A 181 11.96 15.15 -19.50
N ALA A 182 12.90 16.10 -19.39
CA ALA A 182 13.78 16.20 -18.23
C ALA A 182 13.03 16.58 -16.93
N ASP A 183 11.90 17.26 -17.07
CA ASP A 183 11.00 17.72 -16.01
C ASP A 183 9.81 16.78 -15.77
N ALA A 184 9.79 15.60 -16.39
CA ALA A 184 8.75 14.62 -16.17
C ALA A 184 8.83 14.04 -14.77
N GLU A 185 7.76 14.23 -13.98
CA GLU A 185 7.66 13.70 -12.62
C GLU A 185 7.10 12.26 -12.65
N PRO A 186 7.85 11.24 -12.18
CA PRO A 186 7.31 9.89 -12.06
C PRO A 186 6.41 9.78 -10.82
N PHE A 187 5.38 8.92 -10.89
CA PHE A 187 4.47 8.71 -9.75
C PHE A 187 4.26 7.23 -9.41
N GLY A 188 3.62 6.45 -10.28
CA GLY A 188 3.43 5.01 -10.12
C GLY A 188 4.65 4.24 -10.60
N VAL A 189 4.99 3.14 -9.92
CA VAL A 189 6.02 2.20 -10.35
C VAL A 189 5.56 0.76 -10.12
N ALA A 190 5.85 -0.11 -11.09
CA ALA A 190 5.56 -1.54 -11.00
C ALA A 190 6.66 -2.34 -11.71
N ILE A 191 6.90 -3.58 -11.26
CA ILE A 191 7.87 -4.48 -11.87
C ILE A 191 7.13 -5.57 -12.65
N ALA A 192 7.61 -5.85 -13.85
CA ALA A 192 7.07 -6.89 -14.71
C ALA A 192 7.76 -8.25 -14.46
N PRO A 193 7.15 -9.37 -14.87
CA PRO A 193 7.75 -10.71 -14.74
C PRO A 193 9.10 -10.87 -15.45
N ASP A 194 9.36 -10.09 -16.50
CA ASP A 194 10.62 -10.06 -17.22
C ASP A 194 11.71 -9.23 -16.49
N GLY A 195 11.40 -8.64 -15.33
CA GLY A 195 12.26 -7.79 -14.53
C GLY A 195 12.31 -6.33 -14.98
N ALA A 196 11.58 -5.96 -16.03
CA ALA A 196 11.47 -4.56 -16.43
C ALA A 196 10.63 -3.77 -15.42
N VAL A 197 10.99 -2.50 -15.22
CA VAL A 197 10.26 -1.58 -14.37
C VAL A 197 9.44 -0.61 -15.22
N TRP A 198 8.18 -0.48 -14.88
CA TRP A 198 7.29 0.48 -15.50
C TRP A 198 7.00 1.64 -14.56
N ALA A 199 6.94 2.84 -15.11
CA ALA A 199 6.59 4.04 -14.35
C ALA A 199 5.60 4.89 -15.14
N THR A 200 4.69 5.56 -14.42
CA THR A 200 3.83 6.59 -14.98
C THR A 200 4.49 7.95 -14.87
N LEU A 201 4.40 8.76 -15.93
CA LEU A 201 4.89 10.15 -16.01
C LEU A 201 3.69 11.10 -16.28
N PRO A 202 2.96 11.50 -15.21
CA PRO A 202 1.69 12.24 -15.35
C PRO A 202 1.78 13.56 -16.13
N SER A 203 2.89 14.31 -15.93
CA SER A 203 3.10 15.60 -16.58
C SER A 203 3.38 15.50 -18.08
N ALA A 204 3.72 14.30 -18.57
CA ALA A 204 4.10 14.07 -19.96
C ALA A 204 3.09 13.19 -20.72
N ASP A 205 2.07 12.62 -20.05
CA ASP A 205 1.18 11.57 -20.58
C ASP A 205 1.97 10.39 -21.17
N LEU A 206 3.02 9.94 -20.46
CA LEU A 206 3.89 8.85 -20.89
C LEU A 206 3.90 7.71 -19.86
N LEU A 207 4.06 6.48 -20.37
CA LEU A 207 4.54 5.36 -19.61
C LEU A 207 6.01 5.13 -19.97
N LEU A 208 6.84 4.94 -18.95
CA LEU A 208 8.25 4.61 -19.10
C LEU A 208 8.47 3.15 -18.76
N ARG A 209 9.14 2.39 -19.62
CA ARG A 209 9.65 1.06 -19.33
C ARG A 209 11.18 1.12 -19.25
N ILE A 210 11.74 0.64 -18.16
CA ILE A 210 13.19 0.46 -17.93
C ILE A 210 13.44 -1.05 -17.94
N ALA A 211 14.14 -1.53 -18.94
CA ALA A 211 14.49 -2.94 -19.04
C ALA A 211 15.57 -3.34 -18.02
N PRO A 212 15.73 -4.62 -17.67
CA PRO A 212 16.73 -5.08 -16.69
C PRO A 212 18.16 -4.65 -17.01
N GLU A 213 18.52 -4.59 -18.29
CA GLU A 213 19.82 -4.14 -18.79
C GLU A 213 19.98 -2.60 -18.81
N GLY A 214 18.89 -1.84 -18.47
CA GLY A 214 18.90 -0.38 -18.36
C GLY A 214 18.44 0.35 -19.63
N SER A 215 18.11 -0.35 -20.72
CA SER A 215 17.49 0.30 -21.88
C SER A 215 16.09 0.80 -21.56
N THR A 216 15.65 1.88 -22.20
CA THR A 216 14.38 2.53 -21.90
C THR A 216 13.50 2.65 -23.13
N THR A 217 12.18 2.53 -22.92
CA THR A 217 11.15 2.75 -23.93
C THR A 217 10.04 3.59 -23.33
N ALA A 218 9.60 4.62 -24.05
CA ALA A 218 8.48 5.47 -23.66
C ALA A 218 7.28 5.26 -24.59
N PHE A 219 6.10 5.13 -23.99
CA PHE A 219 4.82 4.91 -24.67
C PHE A 219 3.93 6.13 -24.47
N ASP A 220 3.44 6.72 -25.57
CA ASP A 220 2.45 7.81 -25.50
C ASP A 220 1.10 7.27 -25.09
N VAL A 221 0.52 7.82 -24.03
CA VAL A 221 -0.86 7.58 -23.67
C VAL A 221 -1.78 8.37 -24.62
N PRO A 222 -2.78 7.74 -25.25
CA PRO A 222 -3.62 8.38 -26.26
C PRO A 222 -4.39 9.59 -25.73
N THR A 223 -4.93 9.50 -24.51
CA THR A 223 -5.64 10.60 -23.86
C THR A 223 -4.66 11.61 -23.29
N ARG A 224 -4.80 12.89 -23.74
CA ARG A 224 -3.98 14.00 -23.22
C ARG A 224 -4.53 14.54 -21.90
N ASN A 225 -3.62 14.99 -21.02
CA ASN A 225 -3.93 15.43 -19.66
C ASN A 225 -4.73 14.37 -18.89
N SER A 226 -4.38 13.12 -19.14
CA SER A 226 -5.08 11.94 -18.60
C SER A 226 -4.97 11.82 -17.08
N GLY A 227 -3.95 12.47 -16.48
CA GLY A 227 -3.69 12.40 -15.05
C GLY A 227 -3.25 10.98 -14.64
N LEU A 228 -2.17 10.51 -15.22
CA LEU A 228 -1.64 9.18 -14.92
C LEU A 228 -1.39 9.02 -13.43
N GLY A 229 -1.86 7.91 -12.87
CA GLY A 229 -1.75 7.58 -11.46
C GLY A 229 -0.98 6.29 -11.22
N ASP A 230 -1.60 5.39 -10.47
CA ASP A 230 -1.04 4.10 -10.11
C ASP A 230 -0.90 3.16 -11.33
N ILE A 231 0.01 2.19 -11.21
CA ILE A 231 0.34 1.23 -12.26
C ILE A 231 0.58 -0.15 -11.65
N ALA A 232 0.15 -1.20 -12.32
CA ALA A 232 0.39 -2.58 -11.91
C ALA A 232 0.61 -3.47 -13.13
N VAL A 233 1.37 -4.55 -12.97
CA VAL A 233 1.66 -5.51 -14.04
C VAL A 233 1.08 -6.87 -13.68
N ALA A 234 0.38 -7.46 -14.64
CA ALA A 234 -0.20 -8.79 -14.52
C ALA A 234 0.85 -9.90 -14.68
N PRO A 235 0.58 -11.12 -14.18
CA PRO A 235 1.48 -12.26 -14.36
C PRO A 235 1.80 -12.60 -15.81
N ASN A 236 0.92 -12.26 -16.74
CA ASN A 236 1.11 -12.44 -18.19
C ASN A 236 1.86 -11.28 -18.87
N GLY A 237 2.32 -10.28 -18.09
CA GLY A 237 3.05 -9.12 -18.60
C GLY A 237 2.18 -7.95 -19.06
N ALA A 238 0.85 -8.07 -19.06
CA ALA A 238 -0.02 -6.93 -19.35
C ALA A 238 0.13 -5.85 -18.27
N VAL A 239 0.25 -4.60 -18.69
CA VAL A 239 0.44 -3.45 -17.79
C VAL A 239 -0.85 -2.66 -17.71
N TYR A 240 -1.35 -2.44 -16.51
CA TYR A 240 -2.53 -1.62 -16.26
C TYR A 240 -2.15 -0.34 -15.54
N PHE A 241 -2.81 0.76 -15.86
CA PHE A 241 -2.56 2.07 -15.26
C PHE A 241 -3.85 2.89 -15.14
N ILE A 242 -3.84 3.81 -14.20
CA ILE A 242 -4.97 4.72 -13.93
C ILE A 242 -4.78 6.02 -14.70
N GLU A 243 -5.85 6.51 -15.30
CA GLU A 243 -6.01 7.84 -15.87
C GLU A 243 -7.05 8.63 -15.05
N MET A 244 -6.58 9.25 -13.94
CA MET A 244 -7.45 9.87 -12.94
C MET A 244 -8.33 10.98 -13.50
N SER A 245 -7.77 11.86 -14.34
CA SER A 245 -8.48 12.99 -14.93
C SER A 245 -9.41 12.57 -16.06
N ALA A 246 -9.02 11.52 -16.80
CA ALA A 246 -9.81 10.98 -17.90
C ALA A 246 -10.90 9.98 -17.44
N ASN A 247 -10.88 9.57 -16.16
CA ASN A 247 -11.80 8.56 -15.60
C ASN A 247 -11.74 7.24 -16.36
N LYS A 248 -10.51 6.74 -16.60
CA LYS A 248 -10.24 5.53 -17.37
C LYS A 248 -9.22 4.61 -16.67
N ILE A 249 -9.24 3.35 -17.07
CA ILE A 249 -8.12 2.42 -16.90
C ILE A 249 -7.48 2.18 -18.24
N GLY A 250 -6.17 2.38 -18.37
CA GLY A 250 -5.41 2.00 -19.53
C GLY A 250 -4.79 0.61 -19.37
N ARG A 251 -4.58 -0.09 -20.49
CA ARG A 251 -3.90 -1.38 -20.55
C ARG A 251 -2.89 -1.40 -21.69
N VAL A 252 -1.66 -1.87 -21.42
CA VAL A 252 -0.66 -2.15 -22.46
C VAL A 252 -0.56 -3.65 -22.66
N VAL A 253 -0.75 -4.09 -23.88
CA VAL A 253 -0.51 -5.47 -24.32
C VAL A 253 0.21 -5.43 -25.66
N ASP A 254 1.32 -6.16 -25.78
CA ASP A 254 2.15 -6.19 -27.00
C ASP A 254 2.50 -4.79 -27.56
N GLY A 255 2.80 -3.86 -26.64
CA GLY A 255 3.18 -2.49 -26.96
C GLY A 255 2.02 -1.58 -27.42
N LYS A 256 0.79 -2.06 -27.42
CA LYS A 256 -0.40 -1.28 -27.75
C LYS A 256 -1.15 -0.88 -26.51
N ILE A 257 -1.64 0.37 -26.48
CA ILE A 257 -2.45 0.90 -25.38
C ILE A 257 -3.93 0.84 -25.77
N GLU A 258 -4.72 0.29 -24.86
CA GLU A 258 -6.18 0.30 -24.88
C GLU A 258 -6.68 1.06 -23.65
N GLU A 259 -7.77 1.79 -23.79
CA GLU A 259 -8.36 2.60 -22.71
C GLU A 259 -9.82 2.19 -22.47
N PHE A 260 -10.19 2.05 -21.19
CA PHE A 260 -11.52 1.62 -20.74
C PHE A 260 -12.14 2.69 -19.86
N VAL A 261 -13.26 3.26 -20.29
CA VAL A 261 -13.99 4.29 -19.56
C VAL A 261 -14.69 3.68 -18.34
N ILE A 262 -14.53 4.29 -17.17
CA ILE A 262 -15.23 3.85 -15.94
C ILE A 262 -16.70 4.28 -16.03
N PRO A 263 -17.66 3.35 -15.77
CA PRO A 263 -19.10 3.66 -15.84
C PRO A 263 -19.53 4.75 -14.85
N THR A 264 -19.02 4.71 -13.59
CA THR A 264 -19.26 5.76 -12.61
C THR A 264 -18.57 7.08 -13.03
N PRO A 265 -19.31 8.17 -13.30
CA PRO A 265 -18.71 9.44 -13.68
C PRO A 265 -17.86 10.03 -12.56
N ARG A 266 -16.66 10.53 -12.89
CA ARG A 266 -15.74 11.16 -11.92
C ARG A 266 -15.49 10.27 -10.72
N ALA A 267 -15.32 8.99 -10.94
CA ALA A 267 -15.17 7.94 -9.92
C ALA A 267 -14.08 8.24 -8.87
N GLY A 268 -13.06 9.03 -9.24
CA GLY A 268 -11.94 9.38 -8.34
C GLY A 268 -11.03 8.18 -8.12
N LEU A 269 -10.44 7.70 -9.19
CA LEU A 269 -9.52 6.56 -9.17
C LEU A 269 -8.27 6.87 -8.35
N THR A 270 -7.84 5.97 -7.44
CA THR A 270 -6.69 6.23 -6.56
C THR A 270 -5.64 5.12 -6.55
N ALA A 271 -6.03 3.88 -6.64
CA ALA A 271 -5.09 2.75 -6.60
C ALA A 271 -5.53 1.59 -7.50
N LEU A 272 -4.55 0.78 -7.91
CA LEU A 272 -4.69 -0.33 -8.84
C LEU A 272 -3.91 -1.55 -8.34
N ALA A 273 -4.50 -2.73 -8.45
CA ALA A 273 -3.84 -4.01 -8.20
C ALA A 273 -4.30 -5.05 -9.22
N VAL A 274 -3.45 -6.03 -9.53
CA VAL A 274 -3.81 -7.11 -10.45
C VAL A 274 -3.84 -8.44 -9.72
N ALA A 275 -4.92 -9.19 -9.91
CA ALA A 275 -5.10 -10.52 -9.37
C ALA A 275 -4.33 -11.58 -10.17
N SER A 276 -4.15 -12.77 -9.59
CA SER A 276 -3.42 -13.87 -10.25
C SER A 276 -4.10 -14.36 -11.53
N ASP A 277 -5.41 -14.14 -11.68
CA ASP A 277 -6.20 -14.44 -12.88
C ASP A 277 -6.12 -13.35 -13.96
N GLY A 278 -5.31 -12.29 -13.73
CA GLY A 278 -5.11 -11.19 -14.66
C GLY A 278 -6.16 -10.08 -14.58
N ALA A 279 -7.16 -10.19 -13.70
CA ALA A 279 -8.13 -9.12 -13.48
C ALA A 279 -7.48 -7.91 -12.79
N ALA A 280 -7.69 -6.72 -13.35
CA ALA A 280 -7.25 -5.47 -12.73
C ALA A 280 -8.36 -4.92 -11.82
N TRP A 281 -8.01 -4.68 -10.55
CA TRP A 281 -8.90 -4.13 -9.53
C TRP A 281 -8.48 -2.72 -9.19
N PHE A 282 -9.43 -1.83 -8.98
CA PHE A 282 -9.18 -0.42 -8.70
C PHE A 282 -10.18 0.17 -7.71
N THR A 283 -9.78 1.25 -7.06
CA THR A 283 -10.61 1.98 -6.11
C THR A 283 -11.24 3.21 -6.77
N GLU A 284 -12.50 3.45 -6.42
CA GLU A 284 -13.30 4.60 -6.84
C GLU A 284 -13.66 5.43 -5.59
N LEU A 285 -12.73 6.32 -5.18
CA LEU A 285 -12.84 7.11 -3.94
C LEU A 285 -14.14 7.90 -3.85
N ARG A 286 -14.54 8.53 -4.96
CA ARG A 286 -15.77 9.35 -5.05
C ARG A 286 -16.98 8.53 -5.48
N GLY A 287 -16.73 7.41 -6.14
CA GLY A 287 -17.77 6.44 -6.52
C GLY A 287 -18.22 5.57 -5.37
N HIS A 288 -17.46 5.51 -4.25
CA HIS A 288 -17.70 4.61 -3.12
C HIS A 288 -17.78 3.14 -3.56
N ARG A 289 -16.90 2.73 -4.49
CA ARG A 289 -16.88 1.43 -5.15
C ARG A 289 -15.49 0.84 -5.26
N LEU A 290 -15.43 -0.46 -5.48
CA LEU A 290 -14.30 -1.12 -6.12
C LEU A 290 -14.70 -1.47 -7.54
N GLY A 291 -13.81 -1.26 -8.50
CA GLY A 291 -13.98 -1.67 -9.88
C GLY A 291 -13.09 -2.84 -10.24
N ARG A 292 -13.53 -3.67 -11.18
CA ARG A 292 -12.77 -4.78 -11.76
C ARG A 292 -12.83 -4.70 -13.29
N LEU A 293 -11.67 -4.61 -13.92
CA LEU A 293 -11.54 -4.80 -15.37
C LEU A 293 -11.06 -6.21 -15.65
N ARG A 294 -11.86 -7.00 -16.35
CA ARG A 294 -11.53 -8.37 -16.78
C ARG A 294 -11.99 -8.57 -18.23
N GLU A 295 -11.11 -9.02 -19.09
CA GLU A 295 -11.42 -9.31 -20.49
C GLU A 295 -12.14 -8.16 -21.22
N GLY A 296 -11.71 -6.91 -20.93
CA GLY A 296 -12.29 -5.70 -21.53
C GLY A 296 -13.60 -5.23 -20.89
N THR A 297 -14.12 -5.95 -19.91
CA THR A 297 -15.38 -5.59 -19.23
C THR A 297 -15.12 -5.05 -17.84
N ILE A 298 -15.71 -3.89 -17.51
CA ILE A 298 -15.70 -3.30 -16.18
C ILE A 298 -16.93 -3.75 -15.40
N THR A 299 -16.70 -4.21 -14.18
CA THR A 299 -17.73 -4.50 -13.18
C THR A 299 -17.45 -3.67 -11.94
N GLU A 300 -18.46 -2.98 -11.43
CA GLU A 300 -18.36 -2.16 -10.23
C GLU A 300 -19.05 -2.83 -9.03
N PHE A 301 -18.45 -2.75 -7.85
CA PHE A 301 -18.93 -3.32 -6.59
C PHE A 301 -19.13 -2.19 -5.57
N GLU A 302 -20.38 -1.89 -5.27
CA GLU A 302 -20.75 -0.85 -4.32
C GLU A 302 -20.34 -1.26 -2.88
N LEU A 303 -19.63 -0.38 -2.19
CA LEU A 303 -19.19 -0.62 -0.82
C LEU A 303 -20.36 -0.62 0.17
N PRO A 304 -20.25 -1.37 1.29
CA PRO A 304 -21.36 -1.51 2.24
C PRO A 304 -21.78 -0.21 2.93
N ARG A 305 -20.81 0.69 3.12
CA ARG A 305 -21.01 1.95 3.84
C ARG A 305 -21.15 3.12 2.87
N PRO A 306 -22.15 3.99 3.07
CA PRO A 306 -22.35 5.15 2.19
C PRO A 306 -21.27 6.23 2.35
N ASP A 307 -20.53 6.23 3.46
CA ASP A 307 -19.42 7.13 3.77
C ASP A 307 -18.06 6.53 3.42
N ALA A 308 -18.02 5.36 2.79
CA ALA A 308 -16.79 4.67 2.41
C ALA A 308 -15.95 5.53 1.46
N ARG A 309 -14.64 5.57 1.71
CA ARG A 309 -13.66 6.33 0.94
C ARG A 309 -12.48 5.43 0.59
N PRO A 310 -12.67 4.44 -0.32
CA PRO A 310 -11.62 3.49 -0.68
C PRO A 310 -10.44 4.22 -1.32
N PHE A 311 -9.22 3.92 -0.86
CA PHE A 311 -8.02 4.61 -1.34
C PHE A 311 -6.97 3.66 -1.90
N GLY A 312 -6.40 2.77 -1.08
CA GLY A 312 -5.45 1.76 -1.50
C GLY A 312 -6.14 0.43 -1.80
N ILE A 313 -5.54 -0.39 -2.63
CA ILE A 313 -6.06 -1.72 -3.00
C ILE A 313 -4.92 -2.71 -3.17
N THR A 314 -5.15 -3.96 -2.80
CA THR A 314 -4.24 -5.09 -3.04
C THR A 314 -5.05 -6.37 -3.19
N VAL A 315 -4.45 -7.40 -3.78
CA VAL A 315 -5.06 -8.74 -3.90
C VAL A 315 -4.15 -9.73 -3.19
N ASP A 316 -4.72 -10.54 -2.30
CA ASP A 316 -3.96 -11.56 -1.59
C ASP A 316 -3.79 -12.86 -2.39
N GLY A 317 -3.00 -13.80 -1.86
CA GLY A 317 -2.73 -15.08 -2.50
C GLY A 317 -3.95 -15.99 -2.69
N ALA A 318 -5.07 -15.68 -2.01
CA ALA A 318 -6.37 -16.36 -2.16
C ALA A 318 -7.34 -15.60 -3.10
N ASN A 319 -6.82 -14.62 -3.86
CA ASN A 319 -7.60 -13.73 -4.74
C ASN A 319 -8.69 -12.93 -4.01
N LYS A 320 -8.55 -12.69 -2.70
CA LYS A 320 -9.41 -11.72 -2.00
C LYS A 320 -8.87 -10.33 -2.22
N VAL A 321 -9.76 -9.41 -2.51
CA VAL A 321 -9.41 -8.00 -2.77
C VAL A 321 -9.50 -7.22 -1.47
N TRP A 322 -8.38 -6.68 -1.02
CA TRP A 322 -8.29 -5.85 0.16
C TRP A 322 -8.23 -4.38 -0.23
N TYR A 323 -8.88 -3.53 0.55
CA TYR A 323 -8.81 -2.08 0.37
C TYR A 323 -8.63 -1.36 1.71
N SER A 324 -7.93 -0.24 1.66
CA SER A 324 -7.90 0.74 2.73
C SER A 324 -8.98 1.79 2.49
N ASP A 325 -9.54 2.31 3.58
CA ASP A 325 -10.61 3.30 3.53
C ASP A 325 -10.27 4.48 4.45
N LEU A 326 -10.19 5.67 3.87
CA LEU A 326 -9.82 6.91 4.57
C LEU A 326 -10.81 7.32 5.67
N SER A 327 -11.92 6.61 5.86
CA SER A 327 -12.83 6.79 7.01
C SER A 327 -12.45 5.93 8.22
N GLY A 328 -11.26 5.28 8.19
CA GLY A 328 -10.71 4.49 9.31
C GLY A 328 -11.09 3.02 9.28
N TRP A 329 -11.19 2.43 8.08
CA TRP A 329 -11.50 1.02 7.89
C TRP A 329 -10.51 0.32 6.98
N LEU A 330 -10.37 -0.97 7.17
CA LEU A 330 -9.86 -1.91 6.17
C LEU A 330 -11.03 -2.78 5.73
N GLY A 331 -11.08 -3.12 4.46
CA GLY A 331 -12.09 -4.02 3.97
C GLY A 331 -11.52 -5.06 3.03
N ARG A 332 -12.22 -6.19 2.90
CA ARG A 332 -11.95 -7.17 1.86
C ARG A 332 -13.23 -7.60 1.15
N LEU A 333 -13.08 -7.89 -0.13
CA LEU A 333 -14.13 -8.40 -1.00
C LEU A 333 -13.81 -9.83 -1.42
N ASP A 334 -14.77 -10.71 -1.27
CA ASP A 334 -14.83 -12.01 -1.94
C ASP A 334 -15.68 -11.85 -3.20
N ALA A 335 -15.03 -11.71 -4.35
CA ALA A 335 -15.70 -11.44 -5.61
C ALA A 335 -16.61 -12.60 -6.07
N ASP A 336 -16.31 -13.83 -5.68
CA ASP A 336 -17.13 -15.00 -6.01
C ASP A 336 -18.44 -14.95 -5.24
N ARG A 337 -18.39 -14.60 -3.94
CA ARG A 337 -19.59 -14.38 -3.13
C ARG A 337 -20.43 -13.19 -3.63
N ALA A 338 -19.77 -12.11 -4.02
CA ALA A 338 -20.45 -10.91 -4.54
C ALA A 338 -21.15 -11.16 -5.88
N SER A 339 -20.65 -12.10 -6.68
CA SER A 339 -21.21 -12.47 -7.98
C SER A 339 -22.34 -13.51 -7.89
N GLY A 340 -22.69 -13.96 -6.67
CA GLY A 340 -23.75 -14.97 -6.47
C GLY A 340 -23.40 -16.36 -7.01
N ARG A 341 -22.10 -16.69 -7.11
CA ARG A 341 -21.58 -18.00 -7.53
C ARG A 341 -21.14 -18.84 -6.37
#